data_d485ff1798aa0145b143e46e24a35044
#
_entry.id   d485ff1798aa0145b143e46e24a35044
#
_cell.length_a   1.000
_cell.length_b   1.000
_cell.length_c   1.000
_cell.angle_alpha   90.00
_cell.angle_beta   90.00
_cell.angle_gamma   90.00
#
_symmetry.space_group_name_H-M   'P 1'
#
loop_
_entity.id
_entity.type
_entity.pdbx_description
1 polymer ?
#
loop_
_entity_poly.entity_id
_entity_poly.type
_entity_poly.pdbx_seq_one_letter_code
_entity_poly.pdbx_strand_id
1 'polypeptide(L)'
;MALALLACTNAGAQTGACIDSLLFETDHRIDTAACGELRLNFDALCFFRDNEYKGYLTKGYTLPGYRLQPTVSYQPLKNLRVEVGVSMLHYWGANKYPNLNYSDIATWKGDQTQTGFHMLPFFNVQLAVNSRFNLILGNIYGGSNHRLIEPLYNQENALSADPEMGVQMLWRGKPLDFDMWVNWESFIFDKDTHQEAFTFGLSTRFKANRPERRTHVYFPLQVVMQHRGGEINPDAEQRQVKTWMNAAAGIGATVHTDNKILTRLNAEADVAYYRQVTGNLLPYDQGNGFYVKAEADIWRFCLRGAYWHSRKFISIFGNPLYGSVGVHERDFQMKRNRTVCAQLSYAQELGKGFSWGVQADIFNTLPTDDFTVGDKVYRNNNQLSLAAGIYLRVKPSFLLKKF
;
A
#
# COMPACT_ATOMS: atom_id res chain seq x y z
N MET A 1 16.96 5.34 -31.94
CA MET A 1 15.91 4.32 -32.09
C MET A 1 14.59 4.99 -31.73
N ALA A 2 13.76 5.32 -32.73
CA ALA A 2 12.55 6.13 -32.56
C ALA A 2 11.42 5.26 -32.04
N LEU A 3 10.87 5.57 -30.83
CA LEU A 3 9.63 5.00 -30.35
C LEU A 3 8.47 5.57 -31.14
N ALA A 4 7.86 4.76 -32.01
CA ALA A 4 6.62 5.07 -32.65
C ALA A 4 5.46 5.08 -31.64
N LEU A 5 4.93 6.27 -31.35
CA LEU A 5 3.69 6.46 -30.62
C LEU A 5 2.52 5.99 -31.49
N LEU A 6 1.98 4.83 -31.24
CA LEU A 6 0.70 4.40 -31.79
C LEU A 6 -0.42 5.20 -31.10
N ALA A 7 -0.89 6.23 -31.77
CA ALA A 7 -2.10 6.94 -31.40
C ALA A 7 -3.33 6.11 -31.82
N CYS A 8 -3.87 5.33 -30.89
CA CYS A 8 -5.22 4.79 -31.03
C CYS A 8 -6.23 5.82 -30.53
N THR A 9 -6.83 6.52 -31.49
CA THR A 9 -7.97 7.42 -31.25
C THR A 9 -9.25 6.62 -31.04
N ASN A 10 -9.67 6.49 -29.79
CA ASN A 10 -11.07 6.33 -29.43
C ASN A 10 -11.33 7.26 -28.24
N ALA A 11 -11.92 8.40 -28.56
CA ALA A 11 -12.23 9.44 -27.59
C ALA A 11 -13.54 9.13 -26.84
N GLY A 12 -13.46 8.29 -25.83
CA GLY A 12 -14.32 8.42 -24.68
C GLY A 12 -13.60 9.34 -23.70
N ALA A 13 -14.26 10.36 -23.18
CA ALA A 13 -13.69 11.24 -22.16
C ALA A 13 -13.41 10.44 -20.89
N GLN A 14 -12.28 9.74 -20.83
CA GLN A 14 -11.76 9.17 -19.61
C GLN A 14 -11.21 10.31 -18.76
N THR A 15 -11.93 10.63 -17.69
CA THR A 15 -11.40 11.42 -16.58
C THR A 15 -10.08 10.78 -16.14
N GLY A 16 -9.02 11.57 -16.05
CA GLY A 16 -7.69 11.08 -15.66
C GLY A 16 -7.77 10.27 -14.38
N ALA A 17 -7.56 8.97 -14.49
CA ALA A 17 -7.47 8.11 -13.32
C ALA A 17 -6.06 8.24 -12.75
N CYS A 18 -5.93 8.49 -11.45
CA CYS A 18 -4.64 8.41 -10.77
C CYS A 18 -4.09 6.99 -10.95
N ILE A 19 -2.76 6.86 -11.05
CA ILE A 19 -2.08 5.57 -11.23
C ILE A 19 -2.53 4.52 -10.19
N ASP A 20 -2.81 4.97 -8.97
CA ASP A 20 -3.25 4.12 -7.86
C ASP A 20 -4.55 3.39 -8.21
N SER A 21 -5.56 4.10 -8.66
CA SER A 21 -6.87 3.53 -8.96
C SER A 21 -6.86 2.62 -10.19
N LEU A 22 -5.97 2.87 -11.16
CA LEU A 22 -5.93 2.09 -12.40
C LEU A 22 -5.04 0.84 -12.30
N LEU A 23 -3.91 0.95 -11.58
CA LEU A 23 -2.88 -0.10 -11.57
C LEU A 23 -2.81 -0.86 -10.23
N PHE A 24 -3.15 -0.24 -9.12
CA PHE A 24 -2.93 -0.82 -7.79
C PHE A 24 -4.22 -1.15 -7.04
N GLU A 25 -5.31 -0.42 -7.27
CA GLU A 25 -6.59 -0.76 -6.65
C GLU A 25 -7.35 -1.83 -7.47
N THR A 26 -8.27 -2.51 -6.80
CA THR A 26 -9.17 -3.50 -7.41
C THR A 26 -10.62 -3.11 -7.16
N ASP A 27 -11.44 -3.09 -8.21
CA ASP A 27 -12.88 -2.99 -8.04
C ASP A 27 -13.40 -4.32 -7.46
N HIS A 28 -13.86 -4.27 -6.23
CA HIS A 28 -14.34 -5.42 -5.47
C HIS A 28 -15.87 -5.58 -5.48
N ARG A 29 -16.58 -4.82 -6.31
CA ARG A 29 -18.05 -4.95 -6.41
C ARG A 29 -18.41 -6.27 -7.05
N ILE A 30 -19.38 -6.96 -6.44
CA ILE A 30 -19.97 -8.17 -7.04
C ILE A 30 -20.97 -7.72 -8.13
N ASP A 31 -20.75 -8.18 -9.35
CA ASP A 31 -21.71 -8.02 -10.44
C ASP A 31 -22.81 -9.07 -10.28
N THR A 32 -24.02 -8.63 -9.93
CA THR A 32 -25.17 -9.53 -9.75
C THR A 32 -25.62 -10.20 -11.05
N ALA A 33 -25.25 -9.66 -12.22
CA ALA A 33 -25.55 -10.25 -13.53
C ALA A 33 -24.66 -11.46 -13.84
N ALA A 34 -23.51 -11.56 -13.19
CA ALA A 34 -22.57 -12.68 -13.34
C ALA A 34 -22.96 -13.92 -12.50
N CYS A 35 -24.16 -13.96 -11.90
CA CYS A 35 -24.67 -15.13 -11.19
C CYS A 35 -24.72 -16.36 -12.10
N GLY A 36 -24.18 -17.49 -11.61
CA GLY A 36 -24.02 -18.74 -12.34
C GLY A 36 -22.77 -18.79 -13.24
N GLU A 37 -21.97 -17.74 -13.32
CA GLU A 37 -20.79 -17.72 -14.19
C GLU A 37 -19.57 -18.35 -13.52
N LEU A 38 -18.92 -19.26 -14.25
CA LEU A 38 -17.58 -19.77 -13.98
C LEU A 38 -16.61 -19.05 -14.92
N ARG A 39 -15.61 -18.37 -14.37
CA ARG A 39 -14.68 -17.54 -15.13
C ARG A 39 -13.22 -17.89 -14.81
N LEU A 40 -12.38 -17.80 -15.83
CA LEU A 40 -10.92 -17.80 -15.69
C LEU A 40 -10.43 -16.34 -15.71
N ASN A 41 -9.75 -15.93 -14.66
CA ASN A 41 -9.23 -14.58 -14.52
C ASN A 41 -7.71 -14.61 -14.45
N PHE A 42 -7.10 -13.56 -14.96
CA PHE A 42 -5.69 -13.27 -14.80
C PHE A 42 -5.53 -11.86 -14.25
N ASP A 43 -4.71 -11.68 -13.24
CA ASP A 43 -4.26 -10.37 -12.78
C ASP A 43 -2.73 -10.39 -12.79
N ALA A 44 -2.12 -9.76 -13.77
CA ALA A 44 -0.68 -9.66 -13.92
C ALA A 44 -0.25 -8.20 -13.81
N LEU A 45 0.76 -7.94 -12.99
CA LEU A 45 1.42 -6.64 -12.86
C LEU A 45 2.91 -6.85 -13.11
N CYS A 46 3.41 -6.33 -14.23
CA CYS A 46 4.83 -6.23 -14.51
C CYS A 46 5.31 -4.82 -14.13
N PHE A 47 6.47 -4.74 -13.49
CA PHE A 47 6.99 -3.48 -13.01
C PHE A 47 8.52 -3.40 -13.13
N PHE A 48 8.98 -2.19 -13.28
CA PHE A 48 10.35 -1.79 -13.09
C PHE A 48 10.33 -0.51 -12.27
N ARG A 49 10.93 -0.54 -11.09
CA ARG A 49 11.07 0.63 -10.23
C ARG A 49 12.52 0.79 -9.82
N ASP A 50 13.01 2.01 -9.91
CA ASP A 50 14.35 2.40 -9.49
C ASP A 50 14.24 3.47 -8.40
N ASN A 51 14.82 3.20 -7.24
CA ASN A 51 14.81 4.06 -6.07
C ASN A 51 16.23 4.52 -5.77
N GLU A 52 16.56 5.73 -6.12
CA GLU A 52 17.80 6.40 -5.83
C GLU A 52 17.71 7.14 -4.49
N TYR A 53 17.50 6.38 -3.41
CA TYR A 53 17.39 6.92 -2.06
C TYR A 53 18.76 7.23 -1.47
N LYS A 54 18.86 8.40 -0.86
CA LYS A 54 20.07 8.86 -0.18
C LYS A 54 19.80 9.06 1.30
N GLY A 55 20.84 8.84 2.11
CA GLY A 55 20.77 9.04 3.55
C GLY A 55 20.76 7.75 4.35
N TYR A 56 20.42 7.89 5.62
CA TYR A 56 20.51 6.80 6.60
C TYR A 56 19.17 6.12 6.90
N LEU A 57 18.05 6.73 6.47
CA LEU A 57 16.71 6.15 6.65
C LEU A 57 16.52 4.90 5.80
N THR A 58 16.95 4.97 4.55
CA THR A 58 16.92 3.84 3.62
C THR A 58 17.98 4.01 2.54
N LYS A 59 18.34 2.93 1.86
CA LYS A 59 19.28 2.93 0.73
C LYS A 59 18.53 2.77 -0.59
N GLY A 60 19.16 3.22 -1.67
CA GLY A 60 18.65 3.02 -3.03
C GLY A 60 18.69 1.54 -3.43
N TYR A 61 17.74 1.14 -4.25
CA TYR A 61 17.64 -0.20 -4.86
C TYR A 61 16.77 -0.16 -6.11
N THR A 62 17.02 -1.08 -7.03
CA THR A 62 16.21 -1.28 -8.22
C THR A 62 15.33 -2.51 -8.03
N LEU A 63 14.08 -2.42 -8.44
CA LEU A 63 13.06 -3.45 -8.24
C LEU A 63 12.37 -3.79 -9.58
N PRO A 64 13.00 -4.57 -10.48
CA PRO A 64 12.33 -5.17 -11.62
C PRO A 64 11.61 -6.45 -11.20
N GLY A 65 10.38 -6.64 -11.67
CA GLY A 65 9.64 -7.83 -11.29
C GLY A 65 8.27 -7.96 -11.93
N TYR A 66 7.58 -9.02 -11.50
CA TYR A 66 6.19 -9.25 -11.87
C TYR A 66 5.43 -9.97 -10.75
N ARG A 67 4.15 -9.68 -10.69
CA ARG A 67 3.17 -10.46 -9.96
C ARG A 67 2.17 -11.04 -10.96
N LEU A 68 1.87 -12.34 -10.86
CA LEU A 68 0.92 -13.04 -11.71
C LEU A 68 -0.05 -13.83 -10.84
N GLN A 69 -1.33 -13.63 -11.05
CA GLN A 69 -2.39 -14.24 -10.26
C GLN A 69 -3.47 -14.83 -11.17
N PRO A 70 -3.26 -16.07 -11.71
CA PRO A 70 -4.31 -16.82 -12.39
C PRO A 70 -5.28 -17.39 -11.36
N THR A 71 -6.59 -17.17 -11.60
CA THR A 71 -7.65 -17.64 -10.69
C THR A 71 -8.85 -18.13 -11.47
N VAL A 72 -9.59 -19.04 -10.86
CA VAL A 72 -10.92 -19.44 -11.32
C VAL A 72 -11.92 -18.92 -10.31
N SER A 73 -12.90 -18.16 -10.78
CA SER A 73 -13.99 -17.64 -9.95
C SER A 73 -15.34 -18.25 -10.35
N TYR A 74 -16.14 -18.53 -9.34
CA TYR A 74 -17.53 -18.97 -9.51
C TYR A 74 -18.45 -18.13 -8.65
N GLN A 75 -19.56 -17.68 -9.23
CA GLN A 75 -20.58 -16.90 -8.53
C GLN A 75 -21.88 -17.70 -8.42
N PRO A 76 -22.01 -18.58 -7.38
CA PRO A 76 -23.19 -19.43 -7.23
C PRO A 76 -24.47 -18.65 -6.93
N LEU A 77 -24.34 -17.50 -6.28
CA LEU A 77 -25.44 -16.62 -5.89
C LEU A 77 -25.17 -15.20 -6.34
N LYS A 78 -26.22 -14.38 -6.48
CA LYS A 78 -26.08 -12.96 -6.85
C LYS A 78 -25.16 -12.16 -5.93
N ASN A 79 -24.98 -12.62 -4.71
CA ASN A 79 -24.23 -11.93 -3.66
C ASN A 79 -23.05 -12.73 -3.10
N LEU A 80 -22.74 -13.89 -3.65
CA LEU A 80 -21.62 -14.73 -3.22
C LEU A 80 -20.70 -15.03 -4.40
N ARG A 81 -19.42 -14.70 -4.28
CA ARG A 81 -18.35 -15.05 -5.20
C ARG A 81 -17.27 -15.82 -4.48
N VAL A 82 -16.84 -16.90 -5.08
CA VAL A 82 -15.70 -17.71 -4.63
C VAL A 82 -14.64 -17.68 -5.71
N GLU A 83 -13.40 -17.51 -5.32
CA GLU A 83 -12.26 -17.45 -6.24
C GLU A 83 -11.11 -18.27 -5.68
N VAL A 84 -10.49 -19.11 -6.50
CA VAL A 84 -9.36 -19.94 -6.14
C VAL A 84 -8.29 -19.87 -7.21
N GLY A 85 -7.03 -19.99 -6.83
CA GLY A 85 -5.91 -19.95 -7.77
C GLY A 85 -4.56 -19.92 -7.08
N VAL A 86 -3.63 -19.26 -7.69
CA VAL A 86 -2.28 -19.05 -7.14
C VAL A 86 -1.84 -17.61 -7.31
N SER A 87 -1.05 -17.12 -6.38
CA SER A 87 -0.35 -15.85 -6.48
C SER A 87 1.13 -16.14 -6.63
N MET A 88 1.73 -15.60 -7.67
CA MET A 88 3.14 -15.75 -7.99
C MET A 88 3.78 -14.37 -8.01
N LEU A 89 4.85 -14.19 -7.26
CA LEU A 89 5.63 -12.97 -7.19
C LEU A 89 7.09 -13.30 -7.43
N HIS A 90 7.71 -12.60 -8.35
CA HIS A 90 9.15 -12.64 -8.53
C HIS A 90 9.68 -11.24 -8.84
N TYR A 91 10.71 -10.85 -8.13
CA TYR A 91 11.50 -9.67 -8.46
C TYR A 91 12.97 -9.94 -8.16
N TRP A 92 13.84 -9.21 -8.84
CA TRP A 92 15.27 -9.29 -8.68
C TRP A 92 15.89 -7.89 -8.76
N GLY A 93 17.11 -7.75 -8.29
CA GLY A 93 17.80 -6.46 -8.21
C GLY A 93 17.70 -5.79 -6.85
N ALA A 94 16.59 -5.89 -6.13
CA ALA A 94 16.47 -5.37 -4.77
C ALA A 94 17.28 -6.22 -3.79
N ASN A 95 18.16 -5.57 -3.05
CA ASN A 95 19.06 -6.28 -2.14
C ASN A 95 18.44 -6.56 -0.77
N LYS A 96 17.47 -5.76 -0.35
CA LYS A 96 16.88 -5.88 0.96
C LYS A 96 15.42 -5.49 0.89
N TYR A 97 14.61 -6.19 1.66
CA TYR A 97 13.24 -5.79 1.83
C TYR A 97 13.22 -4.43 2.54
N PRO A 98 12.47 -3.44 2.02
CA PRO A 98 12.53 -2.08 2.55
C PRO A 98 11.86 -1.92 3.92
N ASN A 99 11.28 -2.98 4.48
CA ASN A 99 10.50 -2.90 5.71
C ASN A 99 11.05 -3.83 6.80
N LEU A 100 11.35 -3.28 7.97
CA LEU A 100 11.79 -4.01 9.17
C LEU A 100 10.84 -5.14 9.59
N ASN A 101 9.57 -5.02 9.27
CA ASN A 101 8.52 -5.92 9.73
C ASN A 101 8.62 -7.32 9.16
N TYR A 102 9.31 -7.49 8.04
CA TYR A 102 9.47 -8.78 7.39
C TYR A 102 10.83 -9.42 7.65
N SER A 103 11.69 -8.76 8.39
CA SER A 103 13.07 -9.19 8.59
C SER A 103 13.23 -10.50 9.37
N ASP A 104 12.22 -10.96 10.07
CA ASP A 104 12.20 -12.18 10.86
C ASP A 104 11.24 -13.26 10.33
N ILE A 105 10.58 -13.04 9.21
CA ILE A 105 9.80 -14.08 8.53
C ILE A 105 10.77 -15.15 7.99
N ALA A 106 10.44 -16.43 8.20
CA ALA A 106 11.34 -17.56 7.92
C ALA A 106 11.83 -17.62 6.48
N THR A 107 11.02 -17.18 5.51
CA THR A 107 11.37 -17.10 4.10
C THR A 107 12.15 -15.83 3.73
N TRP A 108 12.16 -14.84 4.60
CA TRP A 108 12.68 -13.50 4.36
C TRP A 108 13.65 -13.13 5.47
N LYS A 109 14.78 -13.81 5.50
CA LYS A 109 15.73 -13.67 6.60
C LYS A 109 16.46 -12.33 6.55
N GLY A 110 16.03 -11.40 7.38
CA GLY A 110 16.78 -10.24 7.81
C GLY A 110 17.37 -9.38 6.70
N ASP A 111 18.66 -9.25 6.73
CA ASP A 111 19.44 -8.42 5.80
C ASP A 111 19.70 -9.09 4.44
N GLN A 112 19.12 -10.23 4.17
CA GLN A 112 19.38 -10.98 2.94
C GLN A 112 18.64 -10.36 1.76
N THR A 113 19.28 -10.45 0.60
CA THR A 113 18.67 -10.22 -0.70
C THR A 113 17.47 -11.14 -0.84
N GLN A 114 16.32 -10.61 -1.15
CA GLN A 114 15.23 -11.45 -1.55
C GLN A 114 15.52 -12.01 -2.93
N THR A 115 15.83 -13.26 -2.97
CA THR A 115 16.03 -14.01 -4.20
C THR A 115 15.03 -15.14 -4.23
N GLY A 116 14.38 -15.33 -5.35
CA GLY A 116 13.52 -16.46 -5.53
C GLY A 116 12.15 -16.13 -6.06
N PHE A 117 11.43 -17.18 -6.33
CA PHE A 117 10.07 -17.16 -6.83
C PHE A 117 9.12 -17.49 -5.69
N HIS A 118 8.24 -16.55 -5.37
CA HIS A 118 7.20 -16.74 -4.37
C HIS A 118 5.95 -17.27 -5.05
N MET A 119 5.46 -18.41 -4.59
CA MET A 119 4.19 -18.96 -5.05
C MET A 119 3.35 -19.37 -3.85
N LEU A 120 2.20 -18.75 -3.71
CA LEU A 120 1.26 -18.98 -2.62
C LEU A 120 -0.10 -19.40 -3.18
N PRO A 121 -0.83 -20.29 -2.47
CA PRO A 121 -2.23 -20.53 -2.80
C PRO A 121 -3.02 -19.23 -2.65
N PHE A 122 -3.99 -19.04 -3.54
CA PHE A 122 -4.92 -17.92 -3.50
C PHE A 122 -6.33 -18.46 -3.37
N PHE A 123 -7.07 -17.96 -2.39
CA PHE A 123 -8.50 -18.18 -2.28
C PHE A 123 -9.19 -16.94 -1.71
N ASN A 124 -10.34 -16.61 -2.24
CA ASN A 124 -11.14 -15.49 -1.79
C ASN A 124 -12.62 -15.91 -1.79
N VAL A 125 -13.29 -15.68 -0.68
CA VAL A 125 -14.74 -15.82 -0.56
C VAL A 125 -15.32 -14.47 -0.21
N GLN A 126 -16.11 -13.91 -1.09
CA GLN A 126 -16.74 -12.61 -0.89
C GLN A 126 -18.26 -12.76 -0.83
N LEU A 127 -18.84 -12.32 0.28
CA LEU A 127 -20.26 -12.23 0.50
C LEU A 127 -20.70 -10.77 0.56
N ALA A 128 -21.47 -10.32 -0.42
CA ALA A 128 -22.20 -9.06 -0.34
C ALA A 128 -23.43 -9.24 0.54
N VAL A 129 -23.33 -8.92 1.83
CA VAL A 129 -24.45 -9.03 2.79
C VAL A 129 -25.60 -8.10 2.36
N ASN A 130 -25.25 -6.95 1.81
CA ASN A 130 -26.18 -6.04 1.13
C ASN A 130 -25.42 -5.17 0.12
N SER A 131 -26.09 -4.24 -0.53
CA SER A 131 -25.48 -3.36 -1.55
C SER A 131 -24.34 -2.46 -1.06
N ARG A 132 -24.10 -2.39 0.24
CA ARG A 132 -23.08 -1.53 0.85
C ARG A 132 -22.06 -2.30 1.67
N PHE A 133 -22.41 -3.47 2.20
CA PHE A 133 -21.59 -4.25 3.11
C PHE A 133 -21.13 -5.55 2.47
N ASN A 134 -19.80 -5.74 2.43
CA ASN A 134 -19.16 -6.96 1.98
C ASN A 134 -18.32 -7.55 3.11
N LEU A 135 -18.38 -8.85 3.23
CA LEU A 135 -17.51 -9.67 4.06
C LEU A 135 -16.60 -10.49 3.14
N ILE A 136 -15.31 -10.43 3.37
CA ILE A 136 -14.30 -11.16 2.60
C ILE A 136 -13.51 -12.08 3.55
N LEU A 137 -13.30 -13.32 3.12
CA LEU A 137 -12.51 -14.33 3.81
C LEU A 137 -11.44 -14.89 2.86
N GLY A 138 -10.26 -15.19 3.37
CA GLY A 138 -9.11 -15.64 2.61
C GLY A 138 -8.26 -14.48 2.13
N ASN A 139 -7.85 -14.44 0.87
CA ASN A 139 -7.11 -13.30 0.34
C ASN A 139 -8.02 -12.07 0.27
N ILE A 140 -7.61 -11.01 0.96
CA ILE A 140 -8.37 -9.77 1.09
C ILE A 140 -7.94 -8.75 0.02
N TYR A 141 -8.70 -7.69 -0.13
CA TYR A 141 -8.35 -6.55 -1.00
C TYR A 141 -7.40 -5.62 -0.23
N GLY A 142 -6.14 -6.01 -0.21
CA GLY A 142 -5.08 -5.35 0.55
C GLY A 142 -4.37 -4.21 -0.19
N GLY A 143 -3.27 -3.77 0.39
CA GLY A 143 -2.38 -2.78 -0.20
C GLY A 143 -3.04 -1.43 -0.42
N SER A 144 -2.95 -0.90 -1.63
CA SER A 144 -3.51 0.41 -2.00
C SER A 144 -5.05 0.51 -1.83
N ASN A 145 -5.76 -0.63 -1.80
CA ASN A 145 -7.20 -0.64 -1.58
C ASN A 145 -7.60 -0.11 -0.20
N HIS A 146 -6.72 -0.22 0.80
CA HIS A 146 -6.95 0.31 2.15
C HIS A 146 -6.91 1.84 2.19
N ARG A 147 -6.35 2.51 1.18
CA ARG A 147 -6.29 3.97 1.05
C ARG A 147 -5.66 4.68 2.25
N LEU A 148 -4.64 4.06 2.82
CA LEU A 148 -3.87 4.64 3.90
C LEU A 148 -2.96 5.76 3.38
N ILE A 149 -2.65 6.74 4.24
CA ILE A 149 -1.65 7.76 3.92
C ILE A 149 -0.24 7.13 3.86
N GLU A 150 0.65 7.69 3.06
CA GLU A 150 2.00 7.14 2.83
C GLU A 150 2.85 6.94 4.09
N PRO A 151 2.77 7.79 5.14
CA PRO A 151 3.44 7.52 6.40
C PRO A 151 2.96 6.26 7.13
N LEU A 152 1.74 5.77 6.83
CA LEU A 152 1.18 4.55 7.41
C LEU A 152 1.35 3.33 6.51
N TYR A 153 1.33 3.50 5.19
CA TYR A 153 1.48 2.40 4.24
C TYR A 153 2.22 2.85 2.98
N ASN A 154 3.35 2.20 2.68
CA ASN A 154 4.11 2.42 1.45
C ASN A 154 3.46 1.68 0.29
N GLN A 155 3.07 2.40 -0.75
CA GLN A 155 2.46 1.84 -1.94
C GLN A 155 3.37 0.81 -2.64
N GLU A 156 4.69 0.94 -2.53
CA GLU A 156 5.65 -0.02 -3.08
C GLU A 156 5.47 -1.44 -2.51
N ASN A 157 4.89 -1.59 -1.33
CA ASN A 157 4.55 -2.90 -0.78
C ASN A 157 3.60 -3.68 -1.71
N ALA A 158 2.81 -3.01 -2.54
CA ALA A 158 1.99 -3.66 -3.57
C ALA A 158 2.81 -4.40 -4.65
N LEU A 159 4.10 -4.07 -4.80
CA LEU A 159 5.02 -4.71 -5.75
C LEU A 159 5.78 -5.88 -5.13
N SER A 160 6.07 -5.82 -3.85
CA SER A 160 7.04 -6.69 -3.18
C SER A 160 6.46 -7.52 -2.03
N ALA A 161 5.27 -7.21 -1.53
CA ALA A 161 4.64 -7.98 -0.47
C ALA A 161 3.78 -9.12 -1.03
N ASP A 162 3.67 -10.18 -0.24
CA ASP A 162 2.73 -11.26 -0.47
C ASP A 162 1.28 -10.75 -0.34
N PRO A 163 0.32 -11.39 -1.02
CA PRO A 163 -1.09 -11.03 -0.88
C PRO A 163 -1.56 -11.14 0.56
N GLU A 164 -2.20 -10.10 1.05
CA GLU A 164 -2.79 -10.10 2.38
C GLU A 164 -3.89 -11.16 2.49
N MET A 165 -3.92 -11.89 3.62
CA MET A 165 -4.84 -13.01 3.83
C MET A 165 -5.45 -12.95 5.24
N GLY A 166 -6.77 -13.12 5.32
CA GLY A 166 -7.49 -13.15 6.59
C GLY A 166 -8.96 -12.79 6.44
N VAL A 167 -9.40 -11.74 7.10
CA VAL A 167 -10.80 -11.29 7.12
C VAL A 167 -10.86 -9.80 6.81
N GLN A 168 -11.80 -9.39 5.97
CA GLN A 168 -12.03 -7.98 5.67
C GLN A 168 -13.52 -7.65 5.64
N MET A 169 -13.86 -6.51 6.22
CA MET A 169 -15.19 -5.93 6.22
C MET A 169 -15.16 -4.61 5.46
N LEU A 170 -15.91 -4.52 4.38
CA LEU A 170 -16.01 -3.32 3.54
C LEU A 170 -17.41 -2.74 3.61
N TRP A 171 -17.51 -1.47 3.98
CA TRP A 171 -18.75 -0.71 3.91
C TRP A 171 -18.57 0.50 3.00
N ARG A 172 -19.46 0.66 2.04
CA ARG A 172 -19.51 1.81 1.12
C ARG A 172 -20.89 2.47 1.22
N GLY A 173 -21.00 3.49 2.05
CA GLY A 173 -22.24 4.18 2.34
C GLY A 173 -22.19 5.67 2.01
N LYS A 174 -23.36 6.33 2.07
CA LYS A 174 -23.42 7.78 1.82
C LYS A 174 -22.60 8.59 2.85
N PRO A 175 -22.76 8.37 4.18
CA PRO A 175 -22.03 9.14 5.18
C PRO A 175 -20.65 8.56 5.52
N LEU A 176 -20.40 7.29 5.19
CA LEU A 176 -19.22 6.58 5.67
C LEU A 176 -18.76 5.54 4.64
N ASP A 177 -17.47 5.58 4.30
CA ASP A 177 -16.74 4.42 3.81
C ASP A 177 -15.93 3.84 4.96
N PHE A 178 -15.85 2.52 5.01
CA PHE A 178 -15.23 1.78 6.08
C PHE A 178 -14.55 0.55 5.48
N ASP A 179 -13.32 0.33 5.86
CA ASP A 179 -12.52 -0.85 5.56
C ASP A 179 -11.82 -1.28 6.84
N MET A 180 -12.14 -2.46 7.34
CA MET A 180 -11.52 -3.05 8.51
C MET A 180 -11.05 -4.45 8.15
N TRP A 181 -9.81 -4.78 8.51
CA TRP A 181 -9.23 -6.06 8.18
C TRP A 181 -8.32 -6.61 9.25
N VAL A 182 -8.16 -7.91 9.20
CA VAL A 182 -7.05 -8.63 9.82
C VAL A 182 -6.30 -9.33 8.70
N ASN A 183 -5.00 -9.07 8.59
CA ASN A 183 -4.08 -9.78 7.73
C ASN A 183 -3.21 -10.69 8.59
N TRP A 184 -3.26 -11.99 8.35
CA TRP A 184 -2.41 -12.95 9.03
C TRP A 184 -1.13 -13.14 8.24
N GLU A 185 -0.05 -12.51 8.70
CA GLU A 185 1.23 -12.45 7.98
C GLU A 185 2.04 -13.73 8.13
N SER A 186 1.99 -14.35 9.30
CA SER A 186 2.75 -15.56 9.60
C SER A 186 2.03 -16.43 10.61
N PHE A 187 1.81 -17.70 10.25
CA PHE A 187 1.33 -18.74 11.16
C PHE A 187 2.52 -19.45 11.80
N ILE A 188 2.32 -19.98 13.01
CA ILE A 188 3.29 -20.84 13.67
C ILE A 188 2.72 -22.23 13.90
N PHE A 189 3.59 -23.22 13.71
CA PHE A 189 3.37 -24.60 14.05
C PHE A 189 4.32 -25.00 15.18
N ASP A 190 4.03 -26.12 15.81
CA ASP A 190 4.94 -26.69 16.82
C ASP A 190 6.35 -26.85 16.21
N LYS A 191 7.36 -26.31 16.90
CA LYS A 191 8.78 -26.26 16.49
C LYS A 191 9.19 -25.21 15.45
N ASP A 192 8.29 -24.32 15.05
CA ASP A 192 8.71 -23.17 14.21
C ASP A 192 9.61 -22.22 15.03
N THR A 193 10.58 -21.62 14.29
CA THR A 193 11.58 -20.72 14.88
C THR A 193 11.25 -19.25 14.73
N HIS A 194 10.16 -18.91 14.03
CA HIS A 194 9.69 -17.54 13.84
C HIS A 194 8.49 -17.22 14.76
N GLN A 195 8.17 -15.95 14.89
CA GLN A 195 7.02 -15.50 15.64
C GLN A 195 5.77 -15.47 14.75
N GLU A 196 4.63 -15.81 15.33
CA GLU A 196 3.33 -15.47 14.75
C GLU A 196 3.24 -13.96 14.51
N ALA A 197 2.64 -13.58 13.40
CA ALA A 197 2.44 -12.17 13.07
C ALA A 197 1.10 -11.94 12.39
N PHE A 198 0.39 -10.90 12.84
CA PHE A 198 -0.80 -10.42 12.15
C PHE A 198 -0.91 -8.90 12.25
N THR A 199 -1.58 -8.33 11.28
CA THR A 199 -1.91 -6.92 11.23
C THR A 199 -3.41 -6.73 11.32
N PHE A 200 -3.85 -5.90 12.26
CA PHE A 200 -5.18 -5.30 12.28
C PHE A 200 -5.12 -3.93 11.62
N GLY A 201 -6.08 -3.65 10.74
CA GLY A 201 -6.20 -2.34 10.12
C GLY A 201 -7.63 -1.82 10.07
N LEU A 202 -7.72 -0.51 10.08
CA LEU A 202 -8.96 0.25 9.93
C LEU A 202 -8.70 1.48 9.06
N SER A 203 -9.46 1.65 8.01
CA SER A 203 -9.49 2.86 7.20
C SER A 203 -10.92 3.33 7.03
N THR A 204 -11.21 4.54 7.45
CA THR A 204 -12.55 5.12 7.34
C THR A 204 -12.50 6.47 6.65
N ARG A 205 -13.61 6.84 6.02
CA ARG A 205 -13.82 8.16 5.48
C ARG A 205 -15.24 8.61 5.79
N PHE A 206 -15.37 9.49 6.77
CA PHE A 206 -16.65 10.16 7.06
C PHE A 206 -16.88 11.29 6.07
N LYS A 207 -17.99 11.25 5.35
CA LYS A 207 -18.32 12.19 4.27
C LYS A 207 -19.28 13.25 4.80
N ALA A 208 -18.86 14.50 4.85
CA ALA A 208 -19.70 15.61 5.26
C ALA A 208 -20.81 15.89 4.24
N ASN A 209 -20.56 15.55 2.97
CA ASN A 209 -21.51 15.71 1.87
C ASN A 209 -21.31 14.62 0.81
N ARG A 210 -22.12 14.61 -0.24
CA ARG A 210 -22.03 13.63 -1.31
C ARG A 210 -20.74 13.80 -2.14
N PRO A 211 -20.03 12.73 -2.48
CA PRO A 211 -18.80 12.79 -3.26
C PRO A 211 -18.97 13.40 -4.67
N GLU A 212 -20.18 13.30 -5.23
CA GLU A 212 -20.51 13.82 -6.58
C GLU A 212 -20.69 15.34 -6.61
N ARG A 213 -20.72 16.01 -5.43
CA ARG A 213 -20.77 17.47 -5.39
C ARG A 213 -19.48 18.06 -5.90
N ARG A 214 -19.58 19.27 -6.48
CA ARG A 214 -18.41 20.03 -6.94
C ARG A 214 -17.33 20.14 -5.87
N THR A 215 -17.73 20.37 -4.62
CA THR A 215 -16.82 20.33 -3.45
C THR A 215 -17.30 19.25 -2.50
N HIS A 216 -16.43 18.29 -2.24
CA HIS A 216 -16.64 17.21 -1.31
C HIS A 216 -15.67 17.32 -0.13
N VAL A 217 -16.20 17.31 1.10
CA VAL A 217 -15.41 17.36 2.34
C VAL A 217 -15.57 16.04 3.09
N TYR A 218 -14.46 15.52 3.62
CA TYR A 218 -14.42 14.26 4.34
C TYR A 218 -13.40 14.29 5.49
N PHE A 219 -13.55 13.35 6.41
CA PHE A 219 -12.70 13.18 7.58
C PHE A 219 -12.17 11.74 7.58
N PRO A 220 -10.89 11.51 7.24
CA PRO A 220 -10.27 10.20 7.34
C PRO A 220 -9.94 9.88 8.80
N LEU A 221 -10.08 8.60 9.16
CA LEU A 221 -9.52 8.00 10.37
C LEU A 221 -8.93 6.67 9.99
N GLN A 222 -7.65 6.46 10.32
CA GLN A 222 -6.86 5.32 9.91
C GLN A 222 -6.10 4.76 11.11
N VAL A 223 -6.04 3.43 11.21
CA VAL A 223 -5.27 2.73 12.23
C VAL A 223 -4.65 1.50 11.57
N VAL A 224 -3.39 1.24 11.87
CA VAL A 224 -2.70 -0.01 11.54
C VAL A 224 -1.96 -0.46 12.78
N MET A 225 -2.19 -1.69 13.20
CA MET A 225 -1.56 -2.29 14.37
C MET A 225 -0.99 -3.65 13.98
N GLN A 226 0.31 -3.80 14.12
CA GLN A 226 0.98 -5.08 13.92
C GLN A 226 1.29 -5.72 15.26
N HIS A 227 0.94 -6.99 15.38
CA HIS A 227 1.24 -7.84 16.52
C HIS A 227 2.19 -8.94 16.11
N ARG A 228 3.20 -9.20 16.92
CA ARG A 228 4.14 -10.31 16.77
C ARG A 228 4.38 -11.00 18.08
N GLY A 229 4.41 -12.31 18.01
CA GLY A 229 4.58 -13.17 19.16
C GLY A 229 3.30 -13.88 19.51
N GLY A 230 3.39 -15.11 19.90
CA GLY A 230 2.28 -15.99 20.25
C GLY A 230 2.67 -16.95 21.36
N GLU A 231 1.70 -17.64 21.86
CA GLU A 231 1.74 -18.37 23.13
C GLU A 231 2.22 -19.82 22.96
N ILE A 232 2.39 -20.32 21.72
CA ILE A 232 2.55 -21.76 21.47
C ILE A 232 3.99 -22.25 21.65
N ASN A 233 5.00 -21.38 21.57
CA ASN A 233 6.38 -21.80 21.65
C ASN A 233 7.04 -21.44 22.98
N PRO A 234 7.21 -22.41 23.92
CA PRO A 234 7.83 -22.17 25.22
C PRO A 234 9.33 -21.86 25.16
N ASP A 235 10.02 -22.18 24.06
CA ASP A 235 11.45 -21.82 23.86
C ASP A 235 11.67 -20.34 23.57
N ALA A 236 10.66 -19.56 23.78
CA ALA A 236 10.62 -18.15 23.44
C ALA A 236 11.24 -17.22 24.47
N GLU A 237 12.21 -17.64 25.27
CA GLU A 237 12.94 -16.75 26.22
C GLU A 237 13.54 -15.49 25.53
N GLN A 238 13.71 -15.50 24.22
CA GLN A 238 14.19 -14.35 23.44
C GLN A 238 13.10 -13.60 22.68
N ARG A 239 11.83 -13.98 22.78
CA ARG A 239 10.79 -13.49 21.88
C ARG A 239 9.69 -12.77 22.60
N GLN A 240 10.01 -11.58 23.07
CA GLN A 240 8.97 -10.69 23.61
C GLN A 240 7.84 -10.51 22.61
N VAL A 241 6.60 -10.59 23.11
CA VAL A 241 5.43 -10.11 22.39
C VAL A 241 5.63 -8.65 22.05
N LYS A 242 5.42 -8.30 20.79
CA LYS A 242 5.64 -6.95 20.25
C LYS A 242 4.37 -6.50 19.58
N THR A 243 3.93 -5.31 19.91
CA THR A 243 2.77 -4.70 19.27
C THR A 243 3.06 -3.24 19.01
N TRP A 244 2.93 -2.85 17.76
CA TRP A 244 3.12 -1.47 17.31
C TRP A 244 1.85 -0.96 16.64
N MET A 245 1.60 0.32 16.78
CA MET A 245 0.44 0.99 16.21
C MET A 245 0.84 2.27 15.51
N ASN A 246 0.35 2.47 14.30
CA ASN A 246 0.23 3.76 13.66
C ASN A 246 -1.24 4.14 13.51
N ALA A 247 -1.55 5.40 13.76
CA ALA A 247 -2.89 5.95 13.56
C ALA A 247 -2.80 7.32 12.89
N ALA A 248 -3.83 7.71 12.16
CA ALA A 248 -3.95 9.05 11.60
C ALA A 248 -5.42 9.48 11.58
N ALA A 249 -5.64 10.77 11.76
CA ALA A 249 -6.95 11.39 11.59
C ALA A 249 -6.78 12.78 11.00
N GLY A 250 -7.72 13.19 10.15
CA GLY A 250 -7.57 14.45 9.45
C GLY A 250 -8.84 14.98 8.81
N ILE A 251 -8.64 15.91 7.91
CA ILE A 251 -9.65 16.51 7.07
C ILE A 251 -9.17 16.58 5.63
N GLY A 252 -10.04 16.25 4.70
CA GLY A 252 -9.78 16.37 3.28
C GLY A 252 -10.92 17.07 2.54
N ALA A 253 -10.55 17.67 1.43
CA ALA A 253 -11.50 18.28 0.51
C ALA A 253 -11.12 17.95 -0.93
N THR A 254 -12.12 17.56 -1.72
CA THR A 254 -11.99 17.34 -3.16
C THR A 254 -12.84 18.36 -3.89
N VAL A 255 -12.27 19.00 -4.90
CA VAL A 255 -12.98 19.92 -5.79
C VAL A 255 -12.96 19.35 -7.20
N HIS A 256 -14.12 19.04 -7.75
CA HIS A 256 -14.31 18.71 -9.16
C HIS A 256 -14.47 19.99 -9.95
N THR A 257 -13.68 20.14 -10.98
CA THR A 257 -13.73 21.35 -11.83
C THR A 257 -14.50 21.06 -13.12
N ASP A 258 -15.04 22.12 -13.74
CA ASP A 258 -15.67 22.00 -15.06
C ASP A 258 -14.63 22.14 -16.18
N ASN A 259 -13.34 22.21 -15.83
CA ASN A 259 -12.24 22.35 -16.78
C ASN A 259 -11.86 20.97 -17.36
N LYS A 260 -11.72 20.89 -18.67
CA LYS A 260 -11.36 19.64 -19.36
C LYS A 260 -9.92 19.19 -19.14
N ILE A 261 -9.05 20.11 -18.73
CA ILE A 261 -7.63 19.83 -18.48
C ILE A 261 -7.41 19.55 -16.99
N LEU A 262 -7.81 20.47 -16.12
CA LEU A 262 -7.74 20.30 -14.66
C LEU A 262 -9.09 19.80 -14.19
N THR A 263 -9.22 18.52 -13.95
CA THR A 263 -10.52 17.88 -13.65
C THR A 263 -10.81 17.75 -12.18
N ARG A 264 -9.78 17.58 -11.35
CA ARG A 264 -9.90 17.36 -9.89
C ARG A 264 -8.74 18.01 -9.15
N LEU A 265 -9.08 18.62 -8.02
CA LEU A 265 -8.12 19.01 -6.98
C LEU A 265 -8.51 18.30 -5.69
N ASN A 266 -7.53 17.80 -4.96
CA ASN A 266 -7.73 17.23 -3.64
C ASN A 266 -6.67 17.79 -2.70
N ALA A 267 -7.05 18.07 -1.46
CA ALA A 267 -6.14 18.41 -0.38
C ALA A 267 -6.57 17.66 0.89
N GLU A 268 -5.59 17.14 1.62
CA GLU A 268 -5.83 16.41 2.87
C GLU A 268 -4.75 16.77 3.88
N ALA A 269 -5.13 16.94 5.13
CA ALA A 269 -4.23 17.24 6.23
C ALA A 269 -4.54 16.31 7.40
N ASP A 270 -3.53 15.59 7.89
CA ASP A 270 -3.65 14.54 8.89
C ASP A 270 -2.67 14.77 10.05
N VAL A 271 -3.10 14.44 11.24
CA VAL A 271 -2.23 14.21 12.40
C VAL A 271 -2.03 12.72 12.53
N ALA A 272 -0.78 12.29 12.58
CA ALA A 272 -0.40 10.89 12.72
C ALA A 272 0.21 10.63 14.10
N TYR A 273 0.04 9.41 14.60
CA TYR A 273 0.53 8.96 15.88
C TYR A 273 1.16 7.56 15.76
N TYR A 274 2.27 7.35 16.47
CA TYR A 274 2.94 6.07 16.63
C TYR A 274 2.98 5.67 18.10
N ARG A 275 2.74 4.39 18.39
CA ARG A 275 2.88 3.81 19.73
C ARG A 275 3.48 2.41 19.66
N GLN A 276 4.52 2.14 20.47
CA GLN A 276 4.93 0.81 20.86
C GLN A 276 4.06 0.38 22.04
N VAL A 277 3.06 -0.49 21.75
CA VAL A 277 2.05 -0.88 22.76
C VAL A 277 2.61 -1.91 23.72
N THR A 278 3.34 -2.90 23.17
CA THR A 278 4.08 -3.91 23.94
C THR A 278 5.47 -4.12 23.34
N GLY A 279 6.37 -4.66 24.15
CA GLY A 279 7.77 -4.84 23.77
C GLY A 279 8.60 -3.57 23.91
N ASN A 280 9.92 -3.69 23.69
CA ASN A 280 10.89 -2.59 23.78
C ASN A 280 11.95 -2.66 22.68
N LEU A 281 11.59 -3.23 21.52
CA LEU A 281 12.52 -3.44 20.41
C LEU A 281 12.94 -2.12 19.75
N LEU A 282 11.99 -1.18 19.66
CA LEU A 282 12.21 0.08 18.95
C LEU A 282 12.64 1.19 19.91
N PRO A 283 13.46 2.15 19.44
CA PRO A 283 14.10 3.14 20.33
C PRO A 283 13.14 4.20 20.87
N TYR A 284 11.94 4.29 20.35
CA TYR A 284 10.91 5.23 20.79
C TYR A 284 9.61 4.50 21.13
N ASP A 285 9.03 4.81 22.28
CA ASP A 285 7.75 4.24 22.70
C ASP A 285 6.57 4.92 22.03
N GLN A 286 6.73 6.19 21.64
CA GLN A 286 5.69 6.96 20.99
C GLN A 286 6.26 8.08 20.15
N GLY A 287 5.50 8.48 19.16
CA GLY A 287 5.82 9.58 18.29
C GLY A 287 4.58 10.16 17.61
N ASN A 288 4.72 11.32 17.03
CA ASN A 288 3.66 11.99 16.31
C ASN A 288 4.16 12.61 15.01
N GLY A 289 3.24 12.93 14.12
CA GLY A 289 3.54 13.58 12.87
C GLY A 289 2.35 14.38 12.33
N PHE A 290 2.65 15.24 11.40
CA PHE A 290 1.69 16.03 10.64
C PHE A 290 1.98 15.83 9.15
N TYR A 291 0.97 15.39 8.41
CA TYR A 291 1.04 15.10 6.98
C TYR A 291 0.05 15.97 6.23
N VAL A 292 0.52 16.66 5.22
CA VAL A 292 -0.32 17.42 4.30
C VAL A 292 -0.02 16.96 2.90
N LYS A 293 -1.05 16.65 2.12
CA LYS A 293 -0.91 16.37 0.69
C LYS A 293 -1.90 17.20 -0.12
N ALA A 294 -1.50 17.53 -1.34
CA ALA A 294 -2.34 18.11 -2.36
C ALA A 294 -2.16 17.34 -3.66
N GLU A 295 -3.24 17.11 -4.38
CA GLU A 295 -3.26 16.37 -5.65
C GLU A 295 -4.03 17.18 -6.69
N ALA A 296 -3.57 17.10 -7.93
CA ALA A 296 -4.23 17.70 -9.09
C ALA A 296 -4.25 16.70 -10.24
N ASP A 297 -5.44 16.40 -10.76
CA ASP A 297 -5.60 15.62 -11.98
C ASP A 297 -5.64 16.59 -13.18
N ILE A 298 -4.58 16.51 -13.98
CA ILE A 298 -4.36 17.39 -15.13
C ILE A 298 -4.30 16.52 -16.38
N TRP A 299 -5.38 16.48 -17.16
CA TRP A 299 -5.57 15.59 -18.30
C TRP A 299 -5.38 14.12 -17.89
N ARG A 300 -4.27 13.46 -18.25
CA ARG A 300 -3.93 12.08 -17.86
C ARG A 300 -2.83 12.00 -16.80
N PHE A 301 -2.36 13.15 -16.36
CA PHE A 301 -1.35 13.23 -15.30
C PHE A 301 -2.01 13.46 -13.94
N CYS A 302 -1.45 12.85 -12.92
CA CYS A 302 -1.73 13.20 -11.54
C CYS A 302 -0.45 13.78 -10.93
N LEU A 303 -0.53 15.03 -10.48
CA LEU A 303 0.52 15.70 -9.74
C LEU A 303 0.14 15.64 -8.25
N ARG A 304 1.06 15.17 -7.41
CA ARG A 304 0.92 15.12 -5.95
C ARG A 304 2.09 15.88 -5.33
N GLY A 305 1.80 16.72 -4.36
CA GLY A 305 2.77 17.32 -3.45
C GLY A 305 2.44 16.92 -2.02
N ALA A 306 3.45 16.62 -1.19
CA ALA A 306 3.24 16.32 0.20
C ALA A 306 4.31 16.93 1.10
N TYR A 307 3.92 17.27 2.33
CA TYR A 307 4.81 17.70 3.39
C TYR A 307 4.57 16.84 4.63
N TRP A 308 5.67 16.34 5.18
CA TRP A 308 5.70 15.60 6.43
C TRP A 308 6.56 16.31 7.47
N HIS A 309 6.05 16.38 8.68
CA HIS A 309 6.83 16.77 9.85
C HIS A 309 6.51 15.82 11.00
N SER A 310 7.53 15.20 11.57
CA SER A 310 7.31 14.28 12.69
C SER A 310 8.34 14.42 13.79
N ARG A 311 7.98 13.87 14.95
CA ARG A 311 8.86 13.72 16.10
C ARG A 311 8.74 12.28 16.60
N LYS A 312 9.88 11.55 16.59
CA LYS A 312 10.01 10.17 17.07
C LYS A 312 8.98 9.20 16.45
N PHE A 313 8.49 9.51 15.27
CA PHE A 313 7.50 8.70 14.59
C PHE A 313 8.18 7.51 13.91
N ILE A 314 7.72 6.30 14.19
CA ILE A 314 8.17 5.09 13.51
C ILE A 314 7.02 4.61 12.63
N SER A 315 7.28 4.57 11.34
CA SER A 315 6.34 4.04 10.36
C SER A 315 6.48 2.53 10.31
N ILE A 316 5.39 1.80 10.55
CA ILE A 316 5.40 0.33 10.59
C ILE A 316 5.41 -0.24 9.18
N PHE A 317 4.50 0.23 8.32
CA PHE A 317 4.36 -0.21 6.92
C PHE A 317 4.55 0.90 5.91
N GLY A 318 4.73 2.13 6.35
CA GLY A 318 4.85 3.29 5.47
C GLY A 318 6.24 3.42 4.85
N ASN A 319 6.39 4.40 3.97
CA ASN A 319 7.65 4.67 3.35
C ASN A 319 8.71 5.06 4.41
N PRO A 320 9.87 4.38 4.44
CA PRO A 320 10.94 4.64 5.42
C PRO A 320 11.40 6.10 5.49
N LEU A 321 11.27 6.87 4.41
CA LEU A 321 11.62 8.28 4.38
C LEU A 321 10.77 9.16 5.31
N TYR A 322 9.63 8.67 5.78
CA TYR A 322 8.79 9.33 6.80
C TYR A 322 9.11 8.87 8.23
N GLY A 323 9.98 7.87 8.39
CA GLY A 323 10.36 7.33 9.70
C GLY A 323 11.40 8.16 10.44
N SER A 324 11.57 7.83 11.72
CA SER A 324 12.60 8.37 12.63
C SER A 324 13.73 7.38 12.92
N VAL A 325 13.68 6.18 12.32
CA VAL A 325 14.69 5.13 12.46
C VAL A 325 15.10 4.61 11.09
N GLY A 326 16.35 4.24 10.94
CA GLY A 326 16.88 3.67 9.71
C GLY A 326 16.44 2.21 9.53
N VAL A 327 16.08 1.83 8.30
CA VAL A 327 15.76 0.44 7.96
C VAL A 327 17.02 -0.40 7.80
N HIS A 328 18.06 0.19 7.24
CA HIS A 328 19.35 -0.50 7.03
C HIS A 328 20.37 -0.24 8.12
N GLU A 329 20.36 0.97 8.65
CA GLU A 329 21.23 1.36 9.75
C GLU A 329 20.40 1.36 11.03
N ARG A 330 20.30 0.19 11.69
CA ARG A 330 19.43 -0.02 12.86
C ARG A 330 19.74 0.94 14.02
N ASP A 331 20.99 1.37 14.14
CA ASP A 331 21.41 2.32 15.16
C ASP A 331 21.10 3.77 14.80
N PHE A 332 20.67 4.02 13.55
CA PHE A 332 20.31 5.35 13.12
C PHE A 332 18.97 5.78 13.70
N GLN A 333 18.99 6.88 14.42
CA GLN A 333 17.82 7.48 15.06
C GLN A 333 17.82 8.99 14.88
N MET A 334 16.69 9.56 14.52
CA MET A 334 16.47 11.00 14.48
C MET A 334 15.22 11.38 15.27
N LYS A 335 15.33 12.45 16.08
CA LYS A 335 14.19 12.90 16.88
C LYS A 335 13.11 13.59 16.05
N ARG A 336 13.50 14.30 15.01
CA ARG A 336 12.61 15.04 14.11
C ARG A 336 12.89 14.66 12.66
N ASN A 337 11.85 14.44 11.90
CA ASN A 337 11.92 14.24 10.46
C ASN A 337 11.04 15.28 9.75
N ARG A 338 11.58 15.91 8.70
CA ARG A 338 10.85 16.80 7.80
C ARG A 338 11.13 16.40 6.38
N THR A 339 10.11 15.97 5.67
CA THR A 339 10.24 15.51 4.28
C THR A 339 9.22 16.22 3.40
N VAL A 340 9.68 16.74 2.28
CA VAL A 340 8.84 17.23 1.18
C VAL A 340 8.85 16.16 0.09
N CYS A 341 7.68 15.85 -0.45
CA CYS A 341 7.54 14.93 -1.57
C CYS A 341 6.84 15.64 -2.74
N ALA A 342 7.31 15.36 -3.95
CA ALA A 342 6.59 15.68 -5.18
C ALA A 342 6.53 14.41 -6.03
N GLN A 343 5.36 14.10 -6.58
CA GLN A 343 5.12 12.93 -7.42
C GLN A 343 4.40 13.38 -8.69
N LEU A 344 4.86 12.89 -9.82
CA LEU A 344 4.16 12.99 -11.11
C LEU A 344 3.88 11.59 -11.60
N SER A 345 2.63 11.30 -11.91
CA SER A 345 2.24 10.03 -12.49
C SER A 345 1.37 10.21 -13.74
N TYR A 346 1.46 9.24 -14.64
CA TYR A 346 0.63 9.09 -15.82
C TYR A 346 0.10 7.68 -15.86
N ALA A 347 -1.19 7.51 -16.14
CA ALA A 347 -1.79 6.19 -16.31
C ALA A 347 -2.80 6.19 -17.45
N GLN A 348 -2.87 5.07 -18.15
CA GLN A 348 -3.76 4.89 -19.29
C GLN A 348 -4.29 3.46 -19.36
N GLU A 349 -5.60 3.33 -19.53
CA GLU A 349 -6.23 2.07 -19.94
C GLU A 349 -6.16 1.93 -21.46
N LEU A 350 -5.70 0.76 -21.91
CA LEU A 350 -5.58 0.43 -23.36
C LEU A 350 -6.79 -0.38 -23.83
N GLY A 351 -7.71 -0.74 -22.94
CA GLY A 351 -8.84 -1.63 -23.20
C GLY A 351 -8.51 -3.12 -23.03
N LYS A 352 -9.54 -3.96 -23.04
CA LYS A 352 -9.46 -5.43 -22.89
C LYS A 352 -8.70 -5.88 -21.63
N GLY A 353 -8.73 -5.07 -20.57
CA GLY A 353 -8.02 -5.35 -19.31
C GLY A 353 -6.52 -5.00 -19.31
N PHE A 354 -6.03 -4.26 -20.30
CA PHE A 354 -4.65 -3.76 -20.35
C PHE A 354 -4.60 -2.31 -19.85
N SER A 355 -3.71 -2.05 -18.91
CA SER A 355 -3.42 -0.71 -18.39
C SER A 355 -1.93 -0.55 -18.18
N TRP A 356 -1.41 0.64 -18.37
CA TRP A 356 -0.02 0.96 -18.10
C TRP A 356 0.12 2.32 -17.44
N GLY A 357 1.26 2.55 -16.82
CA GLY A 357 1.56 3.85 -16.21
C GLY A 357 3.01 4.03 -15.89
N VAL A 358 3.37 5.28 -15.67
CA VAL A 358 4.69 5.70 -15.21
C VAL A 358 4.55 6.64 -14.02
N GLN A 359 5.53 6.63 -13.16
CA GLN A 359 5.57 7.46 -11.95
C GLN A 359 6.99 7.95 -11.72
N ALA A 360 7.13 9.17 -11.28
CA ALA A 360 8.38 9.76 -10.83
C ALA A 360 8.14 10.46 -9.49
N ASP A 361 9.01 10.19 -8.52
CA ASP A 361 8.93 10.73 -7.16
C ASP A 361 10.22 11.47 -6.82
N ILE A 362 10.08 12.59 -6.13
CA ILE A 362 11.16 13.37 -5.56
C ILE A 362 10.89 13.51 -4.07
N PHE A 363 11.81 13.05 -3.24
CA PHE A 363 11.76 13.23 -1.79
C PHE A 363 12.93 14.11 -1.36
N ASN A 364 12.64 15.10 -0.57
CA ASN A 364 13.65 15.96 0.00
C ASN A 364 13.53 15.96 1.52
N THR A 365 14.41 15.22 2.19
CA THR A 365 14.50 15.25 3.64
C THR A 365 15.29 16.49 4.06
N LEU A 366 14.59 17.42 4.71
CA LEU A 366 15.13 18.71 5.11
C LEU A 366 16.00 18.57 6.36
N PRO A 367 17.01 19.42 6.53
CA PRO A 367 17.84 19.42 7.73
C PRO A 367 17.00 19.56 9.02
N THR A 368 17.32 18.74 10.00
CA THR A 368 16.73 18.78 11.34
C THR A 368 17.85 18.76 12.39
N ASP A 369 17.62 18.16 13.54
CA ASP A 369 18.66 18.00 14.56
C ASP A 369 19.78 17.08 14.05
N ASP A 370 21.00 17.32 14.49
CA ASP A 370 22.09 16.37 14.32
C ASP A 370 21.72 15.05 15.00
N PHE A 371 22.20 13.95 14.45
CA PHE A 371 21.89 12.62 14.96
C PHE A 371 23.16 11.86 15.30
N THR A 372 23.04 10.89 16.19
CA THR A 372 24.14 10.07 16.65
C THR A 372 23.96 8.63 16.16
N VAL A 373 25.04 8.02 15.66
CA VAL A 373 25.11 6.59 15.36
C VAL A 373 26.31 6.05 16.14
N GLY A 374 26.05 5.21 17.14
CA GLY A 374 27.06 4.86 18.11
C GLY A 374 27.63 6.11 18.80
N ASP A 375 28.94 6.29 18.79
CA ASP A 375 29.63 7.46 19.38
C ASP A 375 29.84 8.61 18.39
N LYS A 376 29.37 8.48 17.13
CA LYS A 376 29.59 9.48 16.07
C LYS A 376 28.38 10.39 15.91
N VAL A 377 28.60 11.69 15.94
CA VAL A 377 27.61 12.71 15.64
C VAL A 377 27.67 13.03 14.14
N TYR A 378 26.52 12.89 13.47
CA TYR A 378 26.36 13.20 12.05
C TYR A 378 25.52 14.47 11.90
N ARG A 379 25.96 15.38 11.06
CA ARG A 379 25.19 16.54 10.69
C ARG A 379 24.09 16.14 9.71
N ASN A 380 22.86 16.50 10.02
CA ASN A 380 21.74 16.25 9.16
C ASN A 380 21.67 17.30 8.04
N ASN A 381 22.26 16.96 6.91
CA ASN A 381 22.21 17.78 5.71
C ASN A 381 20.94 17.47 4.90
N ASN A 382 20.60 18.39 3.99
CA ASN A 382 19.53 18.19 3.02
C ASN A 382 19.81 16.95 2.15
N GLN A 383 18.82 16.03 2.05
CA GLN A 383 18.96 14.76 1.32
C GLN A 383 17.89 14.67 0.26
N LEU A 384 18.32 14.74 -1.00
CA LEU A 384 17.45 14.57 -2.16
C LEU A 384 17.48 13.10 -2.60
N SER A 385 16.32 12.45 -2.61
CA SER A 385 16.10 11.11 -3.09
C SER A 385 15.12 11.12 -4.26
N LEU A 386 15.36 10.27 -5.23
CA LEU A 386 14.56 10.16 -6.45
C LEU A 386 14.04 8.73 -6.58
N ALA A 387 12.88 8.57 -7.19
CA ALA A 387 12.41 7.25 -7.61
C ALA A 387 11.65 7.37 -8.94
N ALA A 388 11.71 6.33 -9.74
CA ALA A 388 10.96 6.24 -10.99
C ALA A 388 10.45 4.83 -11.20
N GLY A 389 9.25 4.70 -11.75
CA GLY A 389 8.65 3.39 -12.02
C GLY A 389 7.87 3.38 -13.32
N ILE A 390 7.86 2.20 -13.97
CA ILE A 390 6.99 1.88 -15.10
C ILE A 390 6.25 0.59 -14.79
N TYR A 391 4.98 0.56 -15.11
CA TYR A 391 4.06 -0.50 -14.72
C TYR A 391 3.18 -0.89 -15.90
N LEU A 392 2.93 -2.19 -16.05
CA LEU A 392 1.97 -2.76 -16.99
C LEU A 392 1.07 -3.73 -16.22
N ARG A 393 -0.23 -3.47 -16.18
CA ARG A 393 -1.22 -4.38 -15.62
C ARG A 393 -2.06 -5.01 -16.71
N VAL A 394 -2.25 -6.32 -16.63
CA VAL A 394 -3.02 -7.12 -17.57
C VAL A 394 -4.06 -7.91 -16.78
N LYS A 395 -5.35 -7.63 -17.01
CA LYS A 395 -6.45 -8.16 -16.19
C LYS A 395 -7.62 -8.69 -17.03
N PRO A 396 -7.38 -9.66 -17.94
CA PRO A 396 -8.45 -10.28 -18.70
C PRO A 396 -9.26 -11.27 -17.86
N SER A 397 -10.55 -11.41 -18.21
CA SER A 397 -11.47 -12.38 -17.62
C SER A 397 -12.22 -13.09 -18.71
N PHE A 398 -12.24 -14.41 -18.69
CA PHE A 398 -12.84 -15.26 -19.70
C PHE A 398 -13.99 -16.06 -19.10
N LEU A 399 -15.18 -15.96 -19.69
CA LEU A 399 -16.31 -16.81 -19.32
C LEU A 399 -16.03 -18.24 -19.81
N LEU A 400 -15.98 -19.20 -18.89
CA LEU A 400 -15.82 -20.62 -19.21
C LEU A 400 -17.19 -21.29 -19.37
N LYS A 401 -18.11 -21.02 -18.44
CA LYS A 401 -19.45 -21.62 -18.42
C LYS A 401 -20.42 -20.72 -17.64
N LYS A 402 -21.67 -20.78 -18.01
CA LYS A 402 -22.82 -20.23 -17.25
C LYS A 402 -23.77 -21.37 -16.91
N PHE A 403 -24.11 -21.51 -15.63
CA PHE A 403 -25.00 -22.54 -15.10
C PHE A 403 -26.40 -22.00 -14.91
#